data_59d1e656858a99ffda448373af570f71
#
_entry.id   59d1e656858a99ffda448373af570f71
#
_cell.length_a   1.000
_cell.length_b   1.000
_cell.length_c   1.000
_cell.angle_alpha   90.00
_cell.angle_beta   90.00
_cell.angle_gamma   90.00
#
_symmetry.space_group_name_H-M   'P 1'
#
loop_
_entity.id
_entity.type
_entity.pdbx_description
1 polymer ?
#
loop_
_entity_poly.entity_id
_entity_poly.type
_entity_poly.pdbx_seq_one_letter_code
_entity_poly.pdbx_strand_id
1 'polypeptide(L)'
;MMKEYDYLIVVAGLSGATFAHLASKHGKRCLVTDKRPHLGGNVYCDEMQGIHVHKYGPHIFHTSDDEVWDFANSFVKFNRFTLNTIASNKGYLYSLPFNMHTFYQMWGVTRVDDAQAIIDGQRKDSGIDTPKNLEEQAICLVGKDIYETLIKGYTEKQWGRSCTELPPSIIKRLPVRYTFDNNYFNDKYQGIPEGGYNLLIEGLLDGIECRTSCNNLYNREYFDSLAGRIIYTGPIDEFFDFSLGSLEYRSLRFEDEIVHSSAYQGNAIINYTDRDVPYTRIVEHKFFDINDKESLNSSRTVITREYPIPFSISVEPYYPIGDDKNMQLYYKHMQLAKEKRPDITFSGRLGAYKYLDMDKTIRLAIDLAKQRQWNRN
;
A
#
# COMPACT_ATOMS: atom_id res chain seq x y z
N MET A 1 -21.07 -28.86 -19.74
CA MET A 1 -22.01 -28.21 -18.81
C MET A 1 -21.77 -26.71 -18.88
N MET A 2 -22.83 -25.90 -18.85
CA MET A 2 -22.65 -24.44 -18.70
C MET A 2 -22.11 -24.15 -17.29
N LYS A 3 -21.09 -23.32 -17.21
CA LYS A 3 -20.54 -22.85 -15.94
C LYS A 3 -21.56 -21.94 -15.23
N GLU A 4 -21.60 -21.99 -13.90
CA GLU A 4 -22.53 -21.19 -13.11
C GLU A 4 -22.20 -19.70 -13.15
N TYR A 5 -20.88 -19.37 -13.23
CA TYR A 5 -20.37 -18.02 -13.34
C TYR A 5 -19.48 -17.84 -14.56
N ASP A 6 -19.44 -16.62 -15.10
CA ASP A 6 -18.50 -16.24 -16.16
C ASP A 6 -17.08 -16.06 -15.57
N TYR A 7 -17.01 -15.50 -14.37
CA TYR A 7 -15.77 -15.23 -13.66
C TYR A 7 -15.81 -15.67 -12.20
N LEU A 8 -14.76 -16.33 -11.76
CA LEU A 8 -14.39 -16.47 -10.35
C LEU A 8 -13.29 -15.47 -10.03
N ILE A 9 -13.52 -14.60 -9.07
CA ILE A 9 -12.54 -13.64 -8.58
C ILE A 9 -12.02 -14.13 -7.22
N VAL A 10 -10.73 -14.45 -7.14
CA VAL A 10 -10.10 -14.94 -5.94
C VAL A 10 -9.32 -13.81 -5.27
N VAL A 11 -9.64 -13.56 -4.03
CA VAL A 11 -9.31 -12.44 -3.15
C VAL A 11 -10.10 -11.17 -3.48
N ALA A 12 -10.93 -10.78 -2.53
CA ALA A 12 -11.88 -9.66 -2.61
C ALA A 12 -11.24 -8.29 -2.28
N GLY A 13 -9.95 -8.10 -2.58
CA GLY A 13 -9.27 -6.82 -2.46
C GLY A 13 -9.70 -5.84 -3.56
N LEU A 14 -9.17 -4.62 -3.52
CA LEU A 14 -9.56 -3.52 -4.40
C LEU A 14 -9.46 -3.88 -5.90
N SER A 15 -8.44 -4.64 -6.33
CA SER A 15 -8.30 -5.10 -7.73
C SER A 15 -9.43 -6.06 -8.13
N GLY A 16 -9.69 -7.07 -7.30
CA GLY A 16 -10.74 -8.07 -7.56
C GLY A 16 -12.14 -7.45 -7.55
N ALA A 17 -12.43 -6.60 -6.56
CA ALA A 17 -13.71 -5.91 -6.44
C ALA A 17 -13.97 -4.98 -7.64
N THR A 18 -12.97 -4.19 -8.05
CA THR A 18 -13.08 -3.31 -9.24
C THR A 18 -13.36 -4.11 -10.51
N PHE A 19 -12.63 -5.22 -10.73
CA PHE A 19 -12.86 -6.06 -11.90
C PHE A 19 -14.26 -6.69 -11.87
N ALA A 20 -14.68 -7.24 -10.72
CA ALA A 20 -16.00 -7.86 -10.54
C ALA A 20 -17.13 -6.87 -10.84
N HIS A 21 -17.02 -5.64 -10.33
CA HIS A 21 -17.96 -4.56 -10.62
C HIS A 21 -18.09 -4.31 -12.12
N LEU A 22 -16.96 -4.09 -12.80
CA LEU A 22 -16.95 -3.78 -14.23
C LEU A 22 -17.48 -4.96 -15.07
N ALA A 23 -17.16 -6.20 -14.70
CA ALA A 23 -17.68 -7.39 -15.36
C ALA A 23 -19.21 -7.49 -15.17
N SER A 24 -19.71 -7.28 -13.94
CA SER A 24 -21.15 -7.30 -13.64
C SER A 24 -21.93 -6.24 -14.43
N LYS A 25 -21.38 -5.02 -14.57
CA LYS A 25 -21.98 -3.96 -15.41
C LYS A 25 -22.09 -4.32 -16.88
N HIS A 26 -21.32 -5.32 -17.33
CA HIS A 26 -21.39 -5.89 -18.68
C HIS A 26 -22.16 -7.23 -18.72
N GLY A 27 -23.03 -7.47 -17.73
CA GLY A 27 -23.90 -8.65 -17.69
C GLY A 27 -23.18 -9.96 -17.40
N LYS A 28 -21.96 -9.92 -16.86
CA LYS A 28 -21.20 -11.14 -16.49
C LYS A 28 -21.55 -11.54 -15.05
N ARG A 29 -21.82 -12.82 -14.87
CA ARG A 29 -22.04 -13.39 -13.53
C ARG A 29 -20.69 -13.66 -12.89
N CYS A 30 -20.46 -13.03 -11.73
CA CYS A 30 -19.22 -13.14 -10.98
C CYS A 30 -19.48 -13.79 -9.62
N LEU A 31 -18.55 -14.67 -9.20
CA LEU A 31 -18.42 -15.10 -7.81
C LEU A 31 -17.11 -14.54 -7.27
N VAL A 32 -17.19 -13.82 -6.15
CA VAL A 32 -16.01 -13.28 -5.45
C VAL A 32 -15.78 -14.10 -4.18
N THR A 33 -14.54 -14.53 -3.96
CA THR A 33 -14.19 -15.33 -2.78
C THR A 33 -12.98 -14.75 -2.07
N ASP A 34 -12.95 -14.83 -0.75
CA ASP A 34 -11.79 -14.44 0.07
C ASP A 34 -11.54 -15.46 1.19
N LYS A 35 -10.27 -15.78 1.46
CA LYS A 35 -9.88 -16.63 2.58
C LYS A 35 -10.12 -15.97 3.94
N ARG A 36 -10.14 -14.65 4.01
CA ARG A 36 -10.41 -13.85 5.20
C ARG A 36 -11.91 -13.83 5.50
N PRO A 37 -12.30 -13.54 6.76
CA PRO A 37 -13.71 -13.46 7.15
C PRO A 37 -14.41 -12.16 6.71
N HIS A 38 -13.71 -11.31 5.98
CA HIS A 38 -14.18 -10.01 5.47
C HIS A 38 -13.74 -9.78 4.03
N LEU A 39 -14.43 -8.88 3.32
CA LEU A 39 -14.08 -8.36 2.01
C LEU A 39 -13.10 -7.18 2.15
N GLY A 40 -12.59 -6.65 1.04
CA GLY A 40 -11.76 -5.45 0.98
C GLY A 40 -10.25 -5.72 1.00
N GLY A 41 -9.82 -6.95 1.30
CA GLY A 41 -8.39 -7.25 1.34
C GLY A 41 -7.65 -6.33 2.32
N ASN A 42 -6.58 -5.68 1.87
CA ASN A 42 -5.78 -4.82 2.76
C ASN A 42 -6.40 -3.44 3.03
N VAL A 43 -7.44 -3.01 2.29
CA VAL A 43 -8.12 -1.73 2.58
C VAL A 43 -9.24 -1.88 3.62
N TYR A 44 -9.50 -3.10 4.11
CA TYR A 44 -10.51 -3.35 5.13
C TYR A 44 -10.24 -2.56 6.41
N CYS A 45 -11.30 -1.96 6.97
CA CYS A 45 -11.28 -1.26 8.23
C CYS A 45 -12.09 -2.02 9.28
N ASP A 46 -11.51 -2.21 10.46
CA ASP A 46 -12.27 -2.59 11.67
C ASP A 46 -12.93 -1.35 12.26
N GLU A 47 -13.96 -1.52 13.06
CA GLU A 47 -14.55 -0.47 13.87
C GLU A 47 -14.21 -0.70 15.35
N MET A 48 -13.50 0.23 15.96
CA MET A 48 -13.14 0.17 17.38
C MET A 48 -13.50 1.48 18.07
N GLN A 49 -14.40 1.46 19.03
CA GLN A 49 -14.83 2.67 19.78
C GLN A 49 -15.42 3.76 18.90
N GLY A 50 -16.10 3.40 17.81
CA GLY A 50 -16.62 4.33 16.82
C GLY A 50 -15.56 4.94 15.90
N ILE A 51 -14.35 4.38 15.87
CA ILE A 51 -13.23 4.83 15.03
C ILE A 51 -12.96 3.75 13.96
N HIS A 52 -12.88 4.16 12.69
CA HIS A 52 -12.46 3.26 11.60
C HIS A 52 -10.96 3.00 11.66
N VAL A 53 -10.59 1.78 12.00
CA VAL A 53 -9.21 1.33 12.16
C VAL A 53 -8.75 0.62 10.89
N HIS A 54 -7.76 1.16 10.20
CA HIS A 54 -7.15 0.55 9.01
C HIS A 54 -6.36 -0.69 9.44
N LYS A 55 -6.99 -1.86 9.35
CA LYS A 55 -6.48 -3.12 9.95
C LYS A 55 -5.13 -3.58 9.40
N TYR A 56 -4.85 -3.30 8.15
CA TYR A 56 -3.65 -3.77 7.43
C TYR A 56 -2.70 -2.64 7.06
N GLY A 57 -2.63 -1.61 7.92
CA GLY A 57 -1.82 -0.42 7.73
C GLY A 57 -2.59 0.75 7.14
N PRO A 58 -2.05 1.97 7.29
CA PRO A 58 -2.74 3.17 6.84
C PRO A 58 -2.82 3.21 5.31
N HIS A 59 -4.02 3.40 4.80
CA HIS A 59 -4.31 3.56 3.40
C HIS A 59 -4.88 4.95 3.15
N ILE A 60 -4.17 5.79 2.41
CA ILE A 60 -4.62 7.10 1.96
C ILE A 60 -4.78 7.02 0.45
N PHE A 61 -5.99 7.29 -0.04
CA PHE A 61 -6.22 7.32 -1.48
C PHE A 61 -5.64 8.59 -2.07
N HIS A 62 -4.84 8.45 -3.11
CA HIS A 62 -4.27 9.57 -3.85
C HIS A 62 -4.12 9.20 -5.33
N THR A 63 -4.32 10.15 -6.21
CA THR A 63 -4.17 9.95 -7.66
C THR A 63 -4.14 11.28 -8.42
N SER A 64 -3.49 11.27 -9.58
CA SER A 64 -3.62 12.34 -10.59
C SER A 64 -4.46 11.89 -11.79
N ASP A 65 -5.02 10.68 -11.74
CA ASP A 65 -5.85 10.09 -12.78
C ASP A 65 -7.33 10.44 -12.54
N ASP A 66 -7.87 11.32 -13.37
CA ASP A 66 -9.26 11.81 -13.24
C ASP A 66 -10.27 10.65 -13.35
N GLU A 67 -10.07 9.69 -14.28
CA GLU A 67 -10.99 8.56 -14.44
C GLU A 67 -11.01 7.66 -13.18
N VAL A 68 -9.87 7.42 -12.57
CA VAL A 68 -9.77 6.63 -11.33
C VAL A 68 -10.40 7.36 -10.15
N TRP A 69 -10.17 8.69 -10.05
CA TRP A 69 -10.77 9.50 -9.00
C TRP A 69 -12.30 9.53 -9.11
N ASP A 70 -12.83 9.82 -10.30
CA ASP A 70 -14.27 9.87 -10.54
C ASP A 70 -14.92 8.51 -10.33
N PHE A 71 -14.25 7.42 -10.78
CA PHE A 71 -14.70 6.06 -10.54
C PHE A 71 -14.83 5.76 -9.04
N ALA A 72 -13.81 6.02 -8.24
CA ALA A 72 -13.86 5.76 -6.80
C ALA A 72 -14.92 6.62 -6.08
N ASN A 73 -15.05 7.91 -6.44
CA ASN A 73 -16.03 8.81 -5.88
C ASN A 73 -17.48 8.49 -6.31
N SER A 74 -17.70 7.67 -7.34
CA SER A 74 -19.04 7.24 -7.72
C SER A 74 -19.66 6.24 -6.73
N PHE A 75 -18.87 5.64 -5.83
CA PHE A 75 -19.32 4.68 -4.82
C PHE A 75 -19.39 5.28 -3.41
N VAL A 76 -18.42 6.14 -3.07
CA VAL A 76 -18.33 6.76 -1.75
C VAL A 76 -17.65 8.11 -1.89
N LYS A 77 -18.12 9.09 -1.13
CA LYS A 77 -17.53 10.41 -1.10
C LYS A 77 -16.21 10.37 -0.32
N PHE A 78 -15.17 11.00 -0.86
CA PHE A 78 -13.89 11.16 -0.17
C PHE A 78 -13.86 12.49 0.59
N ASN A 79 -13.31 12.46 1.81
CA ASN A 79 -13.05 13.65 2.58
C ASN A 79 -11.83 14.41 2.02
N ARG A 80 -11.48 15.55 2.65
CA ARG A 80 -10.35 16.39 2.24
C ARG A 80 -9.09 16.12 3.07
N PHE A 81 -8.92 14.88 3.55
CA PHE A 81 -7.72 14.53 4.30
C PHE A 81 -6.47 14.72 3.44
N THR A 82 -5.50 15.45 3.99
CA THR A 82 -4.19 15.68 3.39
C THR A 82 -3.14 15.05 4.27
N LEU A 83 -2.35 14.13 3.72
CA LEU A 83 -1.32 13.44 4.50
C LEU A 83 -0.16 14.37 4.80
N ASN A 84 0.02 14.67 6.08
CA ASN A 84 1.19 15.32 6.66
C ASN A 84 1.89 14.34 7.59
N THR A 85 2.96 13.73 7.13
CA THR A 85 3.73 12.76 7.92
C THR A 85 4.80 13.47 8.74
N ILE A 86 4.99 13.04 9.98
CA ILE A 86 6.05 13.49 10.87
C ILE A 86 7.04 12.32 11.06
N ALA A 87 8.34 12.62 11.13
CA ALA A 87 9.35 11.69 11.58
C ALA A 87 9.78 12.03 13.00
N SER A 88 9.88 11.02 13.86
CA SER A 88 10.47 11.12 15.18
C SER A 88 11.85 10.46 15.17
N ASN A 89 12.86 11.18 15.68
CA ASN A 89 14.20 10.67 15.89
C ASN A 89 14.74 11.18 17.23
N LYS A 90 15.02 10.27 18.17
CA LYS A 90 15.56 10.60 19.52
C LYS A 90 14.77 11.72 20.24
N GLY A 91 13.44 11.70 20.08
CA GLY A 91 12.55 12.68 20.68
C GLY A 91 12.41 14.00 19.91
N TYR A 92 13.15 14.23 18.84
CA TYR A 92 12.97 15.38 17.94
C TYR A 92 11.98 15.03 16.84
N LEU A 93 11.19 16.00 16.42
CA LEU A 93 10.18 15.85 15.39
C LEU A 93 10.60 16.61 14.12
N TYR A 94 10.43 15.95 12.97
CA TYR A 94 10.77 16.50 11.66
C TYR A 94 9.61 16.32 10.70
N SER A 95 9.34 17.33 9.88
CA SER A 95 8.31 17.28 8.84
C SER A 95 8.76 16.39 7.67
N LEU A 96 7.83 15.63 7.10
CA LEU A 96 8.01 14.88 5.86
C LEU A 96 6.92 15.29 4.84
N PRO A 97 7.18 15.20 3.51
CA PRO A 97 8.44 14.83 2.88
C PRO A 97 9.53 15.86 3.17
N PHE A 98 10.78 15.56 2.76
CA PHE A 98 11.89 16.50 2.99
C PHE A 98 11.62 17.84 2.30
N ASN A 99 11.46 18.87 3.11
CA ASN A 99 11.08 20.21 2.66
C ASN A 99 11.74 21.30 3.55
N MET A 100 11.43 22.56 3.31
CA MET A 100 12.03 23.66 4.09
C MET A 100 11.72 23.59 5.60
N HIS A 101 10.60 22.97 6.03
CA HIS A 101 10.39 22.71 7.46
C HIS A 101 11.40 21.69 7.99
N THR A 102 11.66 20.61 7.25
CA THR A 102 12.68 19.61 7.61
C THR A 102 14.06 20.26 7.72
N PHE A 103 14.43 21.09 6.73
CA PHE A 103 15.74 21.75 6.70
C PHE A 103 15.89 22.77 7.84
N TYR A 104 14.80 23.50 8.15
CA TYR A 104 14.78 24.37 9.32
C TYR A 104 14.95 23.59 10.63
N GLN A 105 14.21 22.50 10.78
CA GLN A 105 14.27 21.65 11.98
C GLN A 105 15.64 20.97 12.14
N MET A 106 16.31 20.66 11.04
CA MET A 106 17.64 20.01 11.03
C MET A 106 18.78 21.00 11.21
N TRP A 107 18.75 22.12 10.49
CA TRP A 107 19.89 23.04 10.38
C TRP A 107 19.59 24.49 10.77
N GLY A 108 18.35 24.84 11.10
CA GLY A 108 17.94 26.19 11.45
C GLY A 108 17.90 27.17 10.25
N VAL A 109 18.00 26.68 9.02
CA VAL A 109 18.00 27.51 7.81
C VAL A 109 16.59 27.88 7.36
N THR A 110 16.42 29.10 6.86
CA THR A 110 15.15 29.62 6.37
C THR A 110 15.18 29.97 4.88
N ARG A 111 16.37 30.01 4.28
CA ARG A 111 16.56 30.32 2.86
C ARG A 111 16.85 29.05 2.07
N VAL A 112 16.31 29.01 0.86
CA VAL A 112 16.52 27.88 -0.08
C VAL A 112 18.00 27.71 -0.39
N ASP A 113 18.70 28.80 -0.70
CA ASP A 113 20.13 28.76 -1.05
C ASP A 113 21.00 28.14 0.05
N ASP A 114 20.68 28.44 1.33
CA ASP A 114 21.42 27.91 2.48
C ASP A 114 21.19 26.40 2.63
N ALA A 115 19.95 25.94 2.44
CA ALA A 115 19.61 24.51 2.48
C ALA A 115 20.29 23.75 1.32
N GLN A 116 20.26 24.29 0.12
CA GLN A 116 20.93 23.72 -1.05
C GLN A 116 22.45 23.65 -0.85
N ALA A 117 23.06 24.73 -0.34
CA ALA A 117 24.49 24.77 -0.08
C ALA A 117 24.95 23.69 0.93
N ILE A 118 24.14 23.40 1.97
CA ILE A 118 24.44 22.33 2.93
C ILE A 118 24.36 20.97 2.23
N ILE A 119 23.29 20.68 1.50
CA ILE A 119 23.11 19.41 0.79
C ILE A 119 24.24 19.20 -0.24
N ASP A 120 24.53 20.21 -1.05
CA ASP A 120 25.58 20.16 -2.09
C ASP A 120 26.99 20.01 -1.46
N GLY A 121 27.24 20.67 -0.33
CA GLY A 121 28.45 20.49 0.46
C GLY A 121 28.64 19.04 0.92
N GLN A 122 27.63 18.48 1.59
CA GLN A 122 27.66 17.09 2.08
C GLN A 122 27.76 16.08 0.94
N ARG A 123 27.09 16.33 -0.17
CA ARG A 123 27.19 15.53 -1.40
C ARG A 123 28.61 15.55 -1.95
N LYS A 124 29.22 16.72 -2.08
CA LYS A 124 30.60 16.87 -2.56
C LYS A 124 31.60 16.16 -1.63
N ASP A 125 31.43 16.33 -0.32
CA ASP A 125 32.30 15.72 0.69
C ASP A 125 32.20 14.18 0.69
N SER A 126 31.07 13.62 0.25
CA SER A 126 30.90 12.16 0.13
C SER A 126 31.72 11.55 -1.01
N GLY A 127 32.14 12.31 -1.99
CA GLY A 127 32.87 11.83 -3.17
C GLY A 127 32.09 10.86 -4.06
N ILE A 128 30.75 10.84 -3.96
CA ILE A 128 29.88 9.93 -4.72
C ILE A 128 29.53 10.53 -6.06
N ASP A 129 30.07 9.99 -7.14
CA ASP A 129 29.75 10.42 -8.52
C ASP A 129 28.49 9.71 -9.06
N THR A 130 28.43 8.38 -8.88
CA THR A 130 27.32 7.54 -9.32
C THR A 130 26.89 6.62 -8.21
N PRO A 131 25.67 6.83 -7.61
CA PRO A 131 25.17 6.01 -6.51
C PRO A 131 24.99 4.55 -6.91
N LYS A 132 25.55 3.61 -6.13
CA LYS A 132 25.48 2.15 -6.35
C LYS A 132 24.45 1.45 -5.46
N ASN A 133 24.08 2.07 -4.36
CA ASN A 133 23.15 1.54 -3.36
C ASN A 133 22.26 2.66 -2.80
N LEU A 134 21.34 2.27 -1.90
CA LEU A 134 20.37 3.20 -1.31
C LEU A 134 21.05 4.27 -0.46
N GLU A 135 22.07 3.93 0.32
CA GLU A 135 22.82 4.88 1.14
C GLU A 135 23.41 5.99 0.28
N GLU A 136 24.18 5.62 -0.74
CA GLU A 136 24.80 6.57 -1.66
C GLU A 136 23.76 7.43 -2.38
N GLN A 137 22.64 6.82 -2.81
CA GLN A 137 21.54 7.56 -3.45
C GLN A 137 20.89 8.56 -2.50
N ALA A 138 20.68 8.19 -1.23
CA ALA A 138 20.12 9.07 -0.22
C ALA A 138 21.03 10.27 0.06
N ILE A 139 22.33 10.02 0.26
CA ILE A 139 23.30 11.10 0.50
C ILE A 139 23.34 12.08 -0.69
N CYS A 140 23.28 11.56 -1.92
CA CYS A 140 23.21 12.39 -3.12
C CYS A 140 21.93 13.23 -3.22
N LEU A 141 20.81 12.76 -2.65
CA LEU A 141 19.51 13.45 -2.72
C LEU A 141 19.34 14.50 -1.62
N VAL A 142 19.66 14.14 -0.37
CA VAL A 142 19.27 14.94 0.81
C VAL A 142 20.45 15.27 1.74
N GLY A 143 21.64 14.81 1.43
CA GLY A 143 22.82 14.97 2.28
C GLY A 143 22.92 13.90 3.38
N LYS A 144 24.09 13.85 4.01
CA LYS A 144 24.45 12.85 5.03
C LYS A 144 23.61 12.99 6.30
N ASP A 145 23.38 14.21 6.77
CA ASP A 145 22.68 14.43 8.04
C ASP A 145 21.24 13.91 7.99
N ILE A 146 20.51 14.21 6.91
CA ILE A 146 19.13 13.71 6.72
C ILE A 146 19.15 12.21 6.53
N TYR A 147 20.09 11.67 5.75
CA TYR A 147 20.22 10.23 5.58
C TYR A 147 20.40 9.50 6.92
N GLU A 148 21.40 9.89 7.72
CA GLU A 148 21.68 9.24 9.01
C GLU A 148 20.54 9.40 10.02
N THR A 149 19.86 10.55 10.02
CA THR A 149 18.83 10.86 11.02
C THR A 149 17.46 10.30 10.64
N LEU A 150 17.05 10.44 9.38
CA LEU A 150 15.64 10.23 9.00
C LEU A 150 15.42 9.04 8.04
N ILE A 151 16.47 8.55 7.36
CA ILE A 151 16.31 7.51 6.34
C ILE A 151 16.87 6.18 6.80
N LYS A 152 18.12 6.14 7.24
CA LYS A 152 18.87 4.91 7.50
C LYS A 152 18.14 3.97 8.45
N GLY A 153 17.88 4.41 9.67
CA GLY A 153 17.27 3.56 10.69
C GLY A 153 15.86 3.08 10.33
N TYR A 154 15.06 3.96 9.71
CA TYR A 154 13.73 3.58 9.20
C TYR A 154 13.83 2.53 8.10
N THR A 155 14.67 2.77 7.10
CA THR A 155 14.82 1.90 5.94
C THR A 155 15.38 0.53 6.32
N GLU A 156 16.42 0.48 7.16
CA GLU A 156 17.00 -0.78 7.62
C GLU A 156 16.01 -1.62 8.44
N LYS A 157 15.15 -1.00 9.26
CA LYS A 157 14.04 -1.68 9.92
C LYS A 157 13.03 -2.21 8.90
N GLN A 158 12.58 -1.34 7.99
CA GLN A 158 11.56 -1.69 7.00
C GLN A 158 12.01 -2.85 6.10
N TRP A 159 13.26 -2.85 5.65
CA TRP A 159 13.76 -3.84 4.71
C TRP A 159 14.48 -5.01 5.37
N GLY A 160 14.91 -4.88 6.64
CA GLY A 160 15.68 -5.90 7.36
C GLY A 160 17.07 -6.15 6.77
N ARG A 161 17.60 -5.17 6.01
CA ARG A 161 18.89 -5.19 5.32
C ARG A 161 19.58 -3.84 5.48
N SER A 162 20.93 -3.83 5.41
CA SER A 162 21.67 -2.57 5.37
C SER A 162 21.30 -1.73 4.14
N CYS A 163 21.30 -0.40 4.30
CA CYS A 163 21.09 0.51 3.17
C CYS A 163 22.15 0.34 2.07
N THR A 164 23.35 -0.15 2.40
CA THR A 164 24.41 -0.47 1.44
C THR A 164 24.13 -1.70 0.58
N GLU A 165 23.20 -2.57 0.99
CA GLU A 165 22.80 -3.78 0.27
C GLU A 165 21.51 -3.58 -0.55
N LEU A 166 20.84 -2.45 -0.37
CA LEU A 166 19.59 -2.13 -1.04
C LEU A 166 19.83 -1.35 -2.33
N PRO A 167 19.05 -1.61 -3.39
CA PRO A 167 19.22 -0.89 -4.66
C PRO A 167 18.81 0.60 -4.54
N PRO A 168 19.48 1.49 -5.27
CA PRO A 168 19.21 2.93 -5.22
C PRO A 168 17.79 3.29 -5.71
N SER A 169 17.15 2.41 -6.48
CA SER A 169 15.80 2.62 -7.02
C SER A 169 14.72 2.77 -5.94
N ILE A 170 14.92 2.19 -4.75
CA ILE A 170 13.97 2.27 -3.63
C ILE A 170 13.73 3.72 -3.21
N ILE A 171 14.77 4.55 -3.18
CA ILE A 171 14.68 5.94 -2.70
C ILE A 171 14.79 6.98 -3.81
N LYS A 172 15.02 6.58 -5.05
CA LYS A 172 15.22 7.49 -6.19
C LYS A 172 14.08 8.48 -6.40
N ARG A 173 12.87 8.13 -5.99
CA ARG A 173 11.65 8.94 -6.15
C ARG A 173 11.26 9.73 -4.89
N LEU A 174 12.11 9.75 -3.88
CA LEU A 174 11.83 10.48 -2.65
C LEU A 174 11.67 11.97 -2.95
N PRO A 175 10.52 12.58 -2.59
CA PRO A 175 10.32 14.01 -2.87
C PRO A 175 11.24 14.85 -1.99
N VAL A 176 11.99 15.75 -2.62
CA VAL A 176 12.75 16.81 -1.97
C VAL A 176 12.22 18.14 -2.47
N ARG A 177 11.75 18.99 -1.58
CA ARG A 177 11.08 20.24 -1.92
C ARG A 177 11.75 21.41 -1.22
N TYR A 178 12.06 22.43 -2.02
CA TYR A 178 12.58 23.71 -1.50
C TYR A 178 11.43 24.72 -1.28
N THR A 179 10.34 24.21 -0.68
CA THR A 179 9.14 24.97 -0.30
C THR A 179 8.71 24.55 1.10
N PHE A 180 7.87 25.34 1.77
CA PHE A 180 7.26 24.99 3.08
C PHE A 180 5.95 24.21 2.88
N ASP A 181 5.97 23.17 2.02
CA ASP A 181 4.82 22.33 1.73
C ASP A 181 4.99 20.95 2.39
N ASN A 182 4.11 20.65 3.37
CA ASN A 182 4.09 19.39 4.10
C ASN A 182 3.18 18.33 3.48
N ASN A 183 2.50 18.63 2.35
CA ASN A 183 1.70 17.64 1.66
C ASN A 183 2.59 16.48 1.19
N TYR A 184 2.33 15.26 1.68
CA TYR A 184 3.19 14.11 1.36
C TYR A 184 3.14 13.74 -0.12
N PHE A 185 1.96 13.77 -0.74
CA PHE A 185 1.77 13.42 -2.14
C PHE A 185 1.85 14.62 -3.07
N ASN A 186 2.26 14.38 -4.32
CA ASN A 186 2.23 15.36 -5.41
C ASN A 186 0.97 15.22 -6.27
N ASP A 187 0.08 14.27 -5.95
CA ASP A 187 -1.09 13.98 -6.75
C ASP A 187 -2.15 15.07 -6.64
N LYS A 188 -2.94 15.19 -7.72
CA LYS A 188 -4.02 16.15 -7.86
C LYS A 188 -5.12 15.94 -6.81
N TYR A 189 -5.38 14.69 -6.47
CA TYR A 189 -6.42 14.28 -5.54
C TYR A 189 -5.84 13.43 -4.43
N GLN A 190 -6.38 13.60 -3.23
CA GLN A 190 -6.16 12.71 -2.09
C GLN A 190 -7.32 12.80 -1.10
N GLY A 191 -7.52 11.77 -0.31
CA GLY A 191 -8.56 11.73 0.71
C GLY A 191 -8.77 10.34 1.30
N ILE A 192 -9.68 10.26 2.25
CA ILE A 192 -10.16 9.03 2.86
C ILE A 192 -11.67 8.92 2.59
N PRO A 193 -12.22 7.74 2.28
CA PRO A 193 -13.67 7.57 2.14
C PRO A 193 -14.39 7.94 3.43
N GLU A 194 -15.39 8.81 3.35
CA GLU A 194 -16.28 9.12 4.48
C GLU A 194 -16.99 7.84 4.92
N GLY A 195 -16.85 7.43 6.18
CA GLY A 195 -17.38 6.16 6.71
C GLY A 195 -16.49 4.94 6.42
N GLY A 196 -15.24 5.14 5.98
CA GLY A 196 -14.23 4.09 5.82
C GLY A 196 -14.24 3.39 4.47
N TYR A 197 -13.19 2.62 4.20
CA TYR A 197 -13.03 1.90 2.92
C TYR A 197 -14.01 0.76 2.70
N ASN A 198 -14.63 0.24 3.76
CA ASN A 198 -15.60 -0.85 3.63
C ASN A 198 -16.77 -0.43 2.73
N LEU A 199 -17.24 0.83 2.82
CA LEU A 199 -18.31 1.37 1.96
C LEU A 199 -17.92 1.39 0.48
N LEU A 200 -16.66 1.69 0.16
CA LEU A 200 -16.17 1.60 -1.22
C LEU A 200 -16.25 0.16 -1.75
N ILE A 201 -15.84 -0.81 -0.94
CA ILE A 201 -15.86 -2.23 -1.32
C ILE A 201 -17.30 -2.74 -1.43
N GLU A 202 -18.18 -2.37 -0.51
CA GLU A 202 -19.61 -2.70 -0.54
C GLU A 202 -20.26 -2.14 -1.82
N GLY A 203 -19.99 -0.89 -2.16
CA GLY A 203 -20.49 -0.29 -3.40
C GLY A 203 -19.96 -0.97 -4.67
N LEU A 204 -18.68 -1.38 -4.69
CA LEU A 204 -18.08 -2.13 -5.80
C LEU A 204 -18.69 -3.52 -5.97
N LEU A 205 -19.07 -4.18 -4.88
CA LEU A 205 -19.57 -5.55 -4.88
C LEU A 205 -21.10 -5.66 -4.73
N ASP A 206 -21.81 -4.54 -4.78
CA ASP A 206 -23.26 -4.53 -4.71
C ASP A 206 -23.90 -5.41 -5.79
N GLY A 207 -24.77 -6.33 -5.34
CA GLY A 207 -25.44 -7.31 -6.20
C GLY A 207 -24.54 -8.43 -6.74
N ILE A 208 -23.30 -8.56 -6.28
CA ILE A 208 -22.37 -9.63 -6.66
C ILE A 208 -22.26 -10.67 -5.54
N GLU A 209 -22.37 -11.95 -5.89
CA GLU A 209 -22.21 -13.01 -4.89
C GLU A 209 -20.78 -13.05 -4.35
N CYS A 210 -20.67 -12.98 -3.00
CA CYS A 210 -19.42 -13.01 -2.28
C CYS A 210 -19.41 -14.12 -1.22
N ARG A 211 -18.29 -14.85 -1.11
CA ARG A 211 -18.07 -15.88 -0.09
C ARG A 211 -16.77 -15.59 0.65
N THR A 212 -16.87 -15.27 1.93
CA THR A 212 -15.73 -15.07 2.83
C THR A 212 -15.37 -16.35 3.57
N SER A 213 -14.24 -16.36 4.30
CA SER A 213 -13.70 -17.54 4.99
C SER A 213 -13.55 -18.75 4.05
N CYS A 214 -13.23 -18.48 2.79
CA CYS A 214 -13.26 -19.44 1.70
C CYS A 214 -11.91 -19.46 0.97
N ASN A 215 -11.04 -20.42 1.30
CA ASN A 215 -9.76 -20.59 0.63
C ASN A 215 -9.90 -21.50 -0.61
N ASN A 216 -9.88 -20.90 -1.77
CA ASN A 216 -10.01 -21.62 -3.06
C ASN A 216 -8.91 -22.65 -3.30
N LEU A 217 -7.73 -22.46 -2.72
CA LEU A 217 -6.60 -23.37 -2.94
C LEU A 217 -6.82 -24.73 -2.26
N TYR A 218 -7.68 -24.80 -1.23
CA TYR A 218 -8.01 -26.07 -0.54
C TYR A 218 -9.01 -26.95 -1.31
N ASN A 219 -9.78 -26.36 -2.23
CA ASN A 219 -10.75 -27.11 -3.04
C ASN A 219 -10.81 -26.58 -4.48
N ARG A 220 -9.67 -26.61 -5.16
CA ARG A 220 -9.49 -26.04 -6.51
C ARG A 220 -10.45 -26.64 -7.52
N GLU A 221 -10.60 -27.97 -7.54
CA GLU A 221 -11.48 -28.66 -8.52
C GLU A 221 -12.91 -28.11 -8.45
N TYR A 222 -13.44 -27.97 -7.23
CA TYR A 222 -14.76 -27.39 -7.04
C TYR A 222 -14.85 -25.98 -7.58
N PHE A 223 -13.94 -25.07 -7.16
CA PHE A 223 -13.98 -23.68 -7.59
C PHE A 223 -13.71 -23.49 -9.08
N ASP A 224 -12.79 -24.27 -9.65
CA ASP A 224 -12.51 -24.28 -11.09
C ASP A 224 -13.72 -24.80 -11.88
N SER A 225 -14.56 -25.65 -11.27
CA SER A 225 -15.78 -26.14 -11.90
C SER A 225 -16.86 -25.06 -12.05
N LEU A 226 -16.87 -24.04 -11.18
CA LEU A 226 -17.92 -23.02 -11.09
C LEU A 226 -17.85 -21.97 -12.19
N ALA A 227 -16.64 -21.57 -12.62
CA ALA A 227 -16.46 -20.45 -13.53
C ALA A 227 -15.67 -20.80 -14.80
N GLY A 228 -15.92 -20.06 -15.89
CA GLY A 228 -15.20 -20.22 -17.13
C GLY A 228 -13.81 -19.58 -17.14
N ARG A 229 -13.62 -18.53 -16.31
CA ARG A 229 -12.35 -17.78 -16.19
C ARG A 229 -12.13 -17.38 -14.75
N ILE A 230 -10.86 -17.27 -14.38
CA ILE A 230 -10.46 -16.91 -13.03
C ILE A 230 -9.61 -15.62 -13.05
N ILE A 231 -9.93 -14.69 -12.17
CA ILE A 231 -9.07 -13.55 -11.83
C ILE A 231 -8.49 -13.84 -10.45
N TYR A 232 -7.20 -14.09 -10.39
CA TYR A 232 -6.51 -14.44 -9.16
C TYR A 232 -5.62 -13.28 -8.71
N THR A 233 -5.89 -12.73 -7.52
CA THR A 233 -5.13 -11.57 -7.01
C THR A 233 -4.27 -11.91 -5.77
N GLY A 234 -4.22 -13.19 -5.39
CA GLY A 234 -3.29 -13.72 -4.39
C GLY A 234 -1.88 -13.96 -4.95
N PRO A 235 -0.93 -14.45 -4.12
CA PRO A 235 0.44 -14.76 -4.55
C PRO A 235 0.47 -15.82 -5.64
N ILE A 236 1.19 -15.54 -6.74
CA ILE A 236 1.26 -16.47 -7.88
C ILE A 236 2.02 -17.75 -7.54
N ASP A 237 3.03 -17.67 -6.69
CA ASP A 237 3.82 -18.83 -6.23
C ASP A 237 3.01 -19.75 -5.32
N GLU A 238 2.19 -19.20 -4.42
CA GLU A 238 1.22 -19.96 -3.61
C GLU A 238 0.21 -20.69 -4.50
N PHE A 239 -0.26 -20.05 -5.58
CA PHE A 239 -1.15 -20.70 -6.55
C PHE A 239 -0.55 -21.96 -7.15
N PHE A 240 0.75 -22.00 -7.39
CA PHE A 240 1.46 -23.16 -7.93
C PHE A 240 2.15 -24.02 -6.86
N ASP A 241 1.66 -23.96 -5.60
CA ASP A 241 2.17 -24.73 -4.47
C ASP A 241 3.69 -24.60 -4.30
N PHE A 242 4.23 -23.41 -4.61
CA PHE A 242 5.66 -23.07 -4.55
C PHE A 242 6.55 -24.02 -5.40
N SER A 243 6.02 -24.65 -6.44
CA SER A 243 6.70 -25.68 -7.25
C SER A 243 7.98 -25.20 -7.94
N LEU A 244 8.13 -23.90 -8.20
CA LEU A 244 9.35 -23.28 -8.72
C LEU A 244 10.19 -22.55 -7.66
N GLY A 245 9.74 -22.56 -6.41
CA GLY A 245 10.28 -21.82 -5.30
C GLY A 245 9.37 -20.68 -4.85
N SER A 246 9.63 -20.13 -3.66
CA SER A 246 8.88 -19.03 -3.07
C SER A 246 9.44 -17.68 -3.50
N LEU A 247 8.55 -16.77 -3.85
CA LEU A 247 8.85 -15.35 -4.04
C LEU A 247 9.07 -14.69 -2.68
N GLU A 248 9.92 -13.68 -2.63
CA GLU A 248 10.21 -12.95 -1.39
C GLU A 248 9.31 -11.73 -1.26
N TYR A 249 8.83 -11.52 -0.04
CA TYR A 249 8.01 -10.37 0.33
C TYR A 249 8.54 -9.72 1.60
N ARG A 250 8.08 -8.53 1.89
CA ARG A 250 8.11 -7.96 3.25
C ARG A 250 6.74 -8.15 3.87
N SER A 251 6.75 -8.39 5.17
CA SER A 251 5.55 -8.56 5.96
C SER A 251 5.49 -7.57 7.11
N LEU A 252 4.29 -7.38 7.63
CA LEU A 252 4.01 -6.44 8.70
C LEU A 252 3.21 -7.15 9.79
N ARG A 253 3.44 -6.73 11.02
CA ARG A 253 2.62 -7.07 12.18
C ARG A 253 2.09 -5.76 12.77
N PHE A 254 0.82 -5.77 13.13
CA PHE A 254 0.11 -4.61 13.68
C PHE A 254 -0.28 -4.91 15.12
N GLU A 255 -0.15 -3.90 15.98
CA GLU A 255 -0.61 -3.94 17.37
C GLU A 255 -1.51 -2.75 17.62
N ASP A 256 -2.81 -3.03 17.80
CA ASP A 256 -3.82 -2.02 18.07
C ASP A 256 -3.91 -1.79 19.58
N GLU A 257 -4.09 -0.53 19.99
CA GLU A 257 -4.25 -0.12 21.37
C GLU A 257 -5.33 0.96 21.48
N ILE A 258 -6.28 0.75 22.39
CA ILE A 258 -7.25 1.79 22.78
C ILE A 258 -6.61 2.65 23.87
N VAL A 259 -6.41 3.93 23.58
CA VAL A 259 -5.83 4.88 24.53
C VAL A 259 -6.91 5.78 25.11
N HIS A 260 -6.95 5.87 26.45
CA HIS A 260 -7.88 6.74 27.18
C HIS A 260 -7.38 8.19 27.21
N SER A 261 -7.33 8.80 26.06
CA SER A 261 -6.95 10.20 25.84
C SER A 261 -7.66 10.73 24.60
N SER A 262 -7.92 12.03 24.56
CA SER A 262 -8.49 12.70 23.39
C SER A 262 -7.56 12.68 22.17
N ALA A 263 -6.26 12.56 22.38
CA ALA A 263 -5.25 12.32 21.35
C ALA A 263 -4.02 11.65 21.97
N TYR A 264 -3.33 10.81 21.21
CA TYR A 264 -2.07 10.18 21.61
C TYR A 264 -0.86 10.96 21.07
N GLN A 265 -0.85 11.22 19.77
CA GLN A 265 0.28 11.88 19.08
C GLN A 265 -0.15 13.15 18.33
N GLY A 266 -1.46 13.40 18.18
CA GLY A 266 -1.99 14.60 17.54
C GLY A 266 -1.76 14.68 16.02
N ASN A 267 -1.39 13.57 15.39
CA ASN A 267 -1.23 13.44 13.94
C ASN A 267 -1.59 12.02 13.51
N ALA A 268 -2.12 11.86 12.29
CA ALA A 268 -2.53 10.55 11.80
C ALA A 268 -1.35 9.56 11.71
N ILE A 269 -0.16 10.00 11.29
CA ILE A 269 1.01 9.12 11.11
C ILE A 269 2.27 9.81 11.64
N ILE A 270 2.96 9.15 12.56
CA ILE A 270 4.34 9.49 12.94
C ILE A 270 5.24 8.28 12.63
N ASN A 271 6.28 8.51 11.81
CA ASN A 271 7.32 7.54 11.51
C ASN A 271 8.43 7.63 12.56
N TYR A 272 8.89 6.49 13.07
CA TYR A 272 9.98 6.40 14.02
C TYR A 272 11.24 5.95 13.30
N THR A 273 12.22 6.84 13.19
CA THR A 273 13.45 6.60 12.42
C THR A 273 14.59 6.07 13.28
N ASP A 274 14.45 6.09 14.60
CA ASP A 274 15.39 5.48 15.53
C ASP A 274 15.53 3.97 15.28
N ARG A 275 16.74 3.47 15.26
CA ARG A 275 17.02 2.04 15.11
C ARG A 275 16.55 1.22 16.31
N ASP A 276 16.63 1.82 17.51
CA ASP A 276 16.28 1.15 18.77
C ASP A 276 14.77 1.07 19.02
N VAL A 277 13.96 1.81 18.27
CA VAL A 277 12.50 1.71 18.30
C VAL A 277 12.06 0.59 17.36
N PRO A 278 11.38 -0.47 17.86
CA PRO A 278 11.16 -1.69 17.09
C PRO A 278 10.10 -1.56 16.00
N TYR A 279 9.20 -0.58 16.08
CA TYR A 279 8.18 -0.29 15.05
C TYR A 279 8.64 0.82 14.11
N THR A 280 8.09 0.85 12.91
CA THR A 280 8.40 1.88 11.92
C THR A 280 7.50 3.08 12.04
N ARG A 281 6.26 2.90 12.49
CA ARG A 281 5.30 4.00 12.66
C ARG A 281 4.26 3.71 13.72
N ILE A 282 3.65 4.79 14.22
CA ILE A 282 2.38 4.75 14.93
C ILE A 282 1.35 5.48 14.06
N VAL A 283 0.20 4.83 13.92
CA VAL A 283 -0.99 5.38 13.24
C VAL A 283 -2.01 5.72 14.31
N GLU A 284 -2.54 6.94 14.32
CA GLU A 284 -3.67 7.35 15.17
C GLU A 284 -4.89 7.56 14.27
N HIS A 285 -5.79 6.58 14.27
CA HIS A 285 -6.79 6.41 13.23
C HIS A 285 -7.86 7.48 13.18
N LYS A 286 -8.26 8.06 14.31
CA LYS A 286 -9.30 9.10 14.35
C LYS A 286 -8.99 10.32 13.48
N PHE A 287 -7.71 10.61 13.24
CA PHE A 287 -7.29 11.75 12.42
C PHE A 287 -7.42 11.53 10.91
N PHE A 288 -7.78 10.33 10.45
CA PHE A 288 -8.10 10.12 9.04
C PHE A 288 -9.50 10.62 8.68
N ASP A 289 -10.48 10.47 9.58
CA ASP A 289 -11.84 10.93 9.33
C ASP A 289 -12.06 12.35 9.89
N ILE A 290 -11.56 13.33 9.14
CA ILE A 290 -11.58 14.75 9.52
C ILE A 290 -13.00 15.34 9.59
N ASN A 291 -14.01 14.64 9.09
CA ASN A 291 -15.40 15.06 9.10
C ASN A 291 -16.23 14.41 10.24
N ASP A 292 -15.71 13.34 10.84
CA ASP A 292 -16.35 12.65 11.97
C ASP A 292 -16.08 13.39 13.29
N LYS A 293 -16.98 14.33 13.62
CA LYS A 293 -16.87 15.13 14.85
C LYS A 293 -17.04 14.28 16.10
N GLU A 294 -17.77 13.19 16.05
CA GLU A 294 -17.98 12.31 17.21
C GLU A 294 -16.68 11.60 17.54
N SER A 295 -16.06 10.97 16.58
CA SER A 295 -14.74 10.33 16.72
C SER A 295 -13.66 11.33 17.16
N LEU A 296 -13.58 12.49 16.51
CA LEU A 296 -12.58 13.52 16.83
C LEU A 296 -12.70 14.08 18.24
N ASN A 297 -13.94 14.24 18.77
CA ASN A 297 -14.21 14.75 20.11
C ASN A 297 -14.23 13.65 21.20
N SER A 298 -14.07 12.39 20.82
CA SER A 298 -14.02 11.26 21.76
C SER A 298 -12.87 11.43 22.75
N SER A 299 -13.11 11.10 24.02
CA SER A 299 -12.09 11.01 25.08
C SER A 299 -11.17 9.80 24.92
N ARG A 300 -11.38 9.00 23.86
CA ARG A 300 -10.57 7.82 23.52
C ARG A 300 -10.03 7.97 22.10
N THR A 301 -8.91 7.33 21.86
CA THR A 301 -8.35 7.19 20.52
C THR A 301 -7.85 5.75 20.31
N VAL A 302 -7.70 5.35 19.07
CA VAL A 302 -7.12 4.05 18.71
C VAL A 302 -5.82 4.30 17.94
N ILE A 303 -4.75 3.68 18.43
CA ILE A 303 -3.46 3.70 17.75
C ILE A 303 -3.08 2.31 17.28
N THR A 304 -2.34 2.24 16.18
CA THR A 304 -1.72 1.00 15.70
C THR A 304 -0.21 1.20 15.57
N ARG A 305 0.58 0.30 16.19
CA ARG A 305 2.03 0.21 15.97
C ARG A 305 2.31 -0.76 14.85
N GLU A 306 3.07 -0.33 13.85
CA GLU A 306 3.44 -1.15 12.70
C GLU A 306 4.87 -1.68 12.83
N TYR A 307 5.00 -3.01 12.90
CA TYR A 307 6.28 -3.69 13.01
C TYR A 307 6.62 -4.38 11.69
N PRO A 308 7.76 -4.08 11.07
CA PRO A 308 8.25 -4.85 9.94
C PRO A 308 8.76 -6.21 10.44
N ILE A 309 8.32 -7.27 9.78
CA ILE A 309 8.72 -8.63 10.11
C ILE A 309 9.24 -9.37 8.86
N PRO A 310 10.16 -10.35 9.03
CA PRO A 310 10.55 -11.21 7.93
C PRO A 310 9.36 -11.97 7.38
N PHE A 311 9.31 -12.11 6.06
CA PHE A 311 8.32 -12.95 5.40
C PHE A 311 8.64 -14.43 5.62
N SER A 312 7.61 -15.23 5.84
CA SER A 312 7.61 -16.68 5.70
C SER A 312 6.28 -17.12 5.09
N ILE A 313 6.20 -18.33 4.58
CA ILE A 313 4.97 -18.86 3.95
C ILE A 313 3.75 -18.81 4.87
N SER A 314 3.95 -18.83 6.18
CA SER A 314 2.88 -18.73 7.20
C SER A 314 2.47 -17.30 7.54
N VAL A 315 3.12 -16.29 6.95
CA VAL A 315 2.87 -14.87 7.24
C VAL A 315 2.29 -14.18 6.00
N GLU A 316 1.31 -13.30 6.19
CA GLU A 316 0.71 -12.55 5.09
C GLU A 316 1.76 -11.70 4.34
N PRO A 317 1.85 -11.82 3.00
CA PRO A 317 2.71 -10.99 2.19
C PRO A 317 2.13 -9.58 2.00
N TYR A 318 2.94 -8.54 2.19
CA TYR A 318 2.51 -7.14 1.98
C TYR A 318 3.18 -6.49 0.77
N TYR A 319 4.50 -6.57 0.69
CA TYR A 319 5.28 -5.87 -0.33
C TYR A 319 6.19 -6.83 -1.08
N PRO A 320 5.99 -7.01 -2.40
CA PRO A 320 6.93 -7.78 -3.23
C PRO A 320 8.35 -7.19 -3.20
N ILE A 321 9.36 -8.06 -3.11
CA ILE A 321 10.77 -7.66 -3.27
C ILE A 321 11.12 -7.80 -4.74
N GLY A 322 11.06 -6.68 -5.47
CA GLY A 322 11.22 -6.63 -6.92
C GLY A 322 12.69 -6.60 -7.38
N ASP A 323 13.57 -7.38 -6.74
CA ASP A 323 14.95 -7.55 -7.22
C ASP A 323 15.03 -8.51 -8.42
N ASP A 324 16.17 -8.53 -9.10
CA ASP A 324 16.35 -9.31 -10.33
C ASP A 324 16.09 -10.81 -10.12
N LYS A 325 16.51 -11.38 -8.99
CA LYS A 325 16.30 -12.79 -8.64
C LYS A 325 14.82 -13.13 -8.57
N ASN A 326 14.07 -12.33 -7.82
CA ASN A 326 12.63 -12.53 -7.63
C ASN A 326 11.85 -12.24 -8.92
N MET A 327 12.24 -11.24 -9.70
CA MET A 327 11.61 -10.97 -10.99
C MET A 327 11.82 -12.10 -11.99
N GLN A 328 13.00 -12.71 -12.05
CA GLN A 328 13.25 -13.90 -12.88
C GLN A 328 12.38 -15.10 -12.44
N LEU A 329 12.22 -15.32 -11.14
CA LEU A 329 11.35 -16.36 -10.60
C LEU A 329 9.88 -16.08 -10.92
N TYR A 330 9.42 -14.84 -10.76
CA TYR A 330 8.08 -14.41 -11.15
C TYR A 330 7.79 -14.70 -12.63
N TYR A 331 8.71 -14.37 -13.53
CA TYR A 331 8.54 -14.66 -14.97
C TYR A 331 8.44 -16.15 -15.27
N LYS A 332 9.16 -17.01 -14.52
CA LYS A 332 9.00 -18.48 -14.64
C LYS A 332 7.61 -18.94 -14.21
N HIS A 333 7.07 -18.39 -13.11
CA HIS A 333 5.69 -18.66 -12.69
C HIS A 333 4.67 -18.17 -13.72
N MET A 334 4.87 -17.01 -14.33
CA MET A 334 4.00 -16.50 -15.40
C MET A 334 4.04 -17.36 -16.65
N GLN A 335 5.21 -17.92 -17.02
CA GLN A 335 5.32 -18.87 -18.11
C GLN A 335 4.56 -20.17 -17.79
N LEU A 336 4.75 -20.72 -16.59
CA LEU A 336 4.02 -21.89 -16.11
C LEU A 336 2.50 -21.66 -16.13
N ALA A 337 2.06 -20.47 -15.73
CA ALA A 337 0.65 -20.06 -15.76
C ALA A 337 0.10 -20.09 -17.20
N LYS A 338 0.83 -19.49 -18.13
CA LYS A 338 0.42 -19.46 -19.55
C LYS A 338 0.30 -20.86 -20.15
N GLU A 339 1.18 -21.77 -19.76
CA GLU A 339 1.20 -23.15 -20.28
C GLU A 339 0.12 -24.03 -19.65
N LYS A 340 -0.05 -23.98 -18.32
CA LYS A 340 -0.93 -24.89 -17.58
C LYS A 340 -2.30 -24.34 -17.24
N ARG A 341 -2.44 -23.01 -17.13
CA ARG A 341 -3.67 -22.36 -16.68
C ARG A 341 -3.97 -21.08 -17.49
N PRO A 342 -4.16 -21.21 -18.83
CA PRO A 342 -4.48 -20.08 -19.71
C PRO A 342 -5.86 -19.45 -19.39
N ASP A 343 -6.68 -20.14 -18.62
CA ASP A 343 -7.98 -19.68 -18.09
C ASP A 343 -7.85 -18.67 -16.94
N ILE A 344 -6.66 -18.53 -16.34
CA ILE A 344 -6.40 -17.66 -15.18
C ILE A 344 -5.68 -16.38 -15.62
N THR A 345 -6.10 -15.28 -15.01
CA THR A 345 -5.39 -14.00 -15.09
C THR A 345 -4.91 -13.61 -13.71
N PHE A 346 -3.60 -13.52 -13.53
CA PHE A 346 -2.99 -13.01 -12.30
C PHE A 346 -3.00 -11.50 -12.32
N SER A 347 -3.53 -10.85 -11.27
CA SER A 347 -3.71 -9.41 -11.17
C SER A 347 -3.53 -8.92 -9.72
N GLY A 348 -3.62 -7.61 -9.52
CA GLY A 348 -3.39 -7.01 -8.20
C GLY A 348 -1.92 -7.04 -7.76
N ARG A 349 -1.64 -6.57 -6.57
CA ARG A 349 -0.28 -6.42 -6.04
C ARG A 349 0.49 -7.75 -5.97
N LEU A 350 -0.14 -8.79 -5.45
CA LEU A 350 0.51 -10.08 -5.22
C LEU A 350 0.50 -10.95 -6.48
N GLY A 351 -0.61 -11.00 -7.22
CA GLY A 351 -0.71 -11.79 -8.44
C GLY A 351 0.16 -11.24 -9.58
N ALA A 352 0.31 -9.92 -9.68
CA ALA A 352 1.22 -9.28 -10.65
C ALA A 352 2.64 -9.07 -10.11
N TYR A 353 2.91 -9.44 -8.86
CA TYR A 353 4.18 -9.26 -8.16
C TYR A 353 4.76 -7.84 -8.32
N LYS A 354 3.92 -6.84 -8.07
CA LYS A 354 4.27 -5.42 -8.22
C LYS A 354 3.84 -4.62 -7.00
N TYR A 355 4.67 -3.67 -6.58
CA TYR A 355 4.23 -2.65 -5.66
C TYR A 355 3.25 -1.72 -6.40
N LEU A 356 2.00 -1.71 -5.95
CA LEU A 356 0.92 -0.91 -6.54
C LEU A 356 0.23 -0.11 -5.45
N ASP A 357 0.12 1.19 -5.65
CA ASP A 357 -0.76 2.04 -4.87
C ASP A 357 -2.23 1.75 -5.23
N MET A 358 -3.16 2.24 -4.44
CA MET A 358 -4.59 1.94 -4.63
C MET A 358 -5.11 2.40 -6.00
N ASP A 359 -4.70 3.58 -6.45
CA ASP A 359 -5.09 4.14 -7.74
C ASP A 359 -4.58 3.28 -8.90
N LYS A 360 -3.31 2.84 -8.84
CA LYS A 360 -2.70 1.95 -9.85
C LYS A 360 -3.36 0.57 -9.83
N THR A 361 -3.81 0.13 -8.65
CA THR A 361 -4.56 -1.13 -8.50
C THR A 361 -5.91 -1.05 -9.19
N ILE A 362 -6.66 0.05 -9.00
CA ILE A 362 -7.93 0.30 -9.70
C ILE A 362 -7.69 0.46 -11.19
N ARG A 363 -6.70 1.24 -11.62
CA ARG A 363 -6.35 1.44 -13.05
C ARG A 363 -6.07 0.11 -13.73
N LEU A 364 -5.24 -0.74 -13.11
CA LEU A 364 -4.92 -2.06 -13.66
C LEU A 364 -6.18 -2.92 -13.86
N ALA A 365 -7.12 -2.88 -12.92
CA ALA A 365 -8.38 -3.62 -13.02
C ALA A 365 -9.31 -3.03 -14.11
N ILE A 366 -9.38 -1.71 -14.26
CA ILE A 366 -10.13 -1.04 -15.33
C ILE A 366 -9.54 -1.43 -16.70
N ASP A 367 -8.22 -1.38 -16.86
CA ASP A 367 -7.56 -1.71 -18.12
C ASP A 367 -7.74 -3.19 -18.47
N LEU A 368 -7.66 -4.07 -17.46
CA LEU A 368 -7.94 -5.50 -17.64
C LEU A 368 -9.38 -5.76 -18.10
N ALA A 369 -10.34 -5.03 -17.52
CA ALA A 369 -11.74 -5.13 -17.93
C ALA A 369 -11.96 -4.64 -19.37
N LYS A 370 -11.36 -3.49 -19.73
CA LYS A 370 -11.40 -2.95 -21.12
C LYS A 370 -10.82 -3.92 -22.14
N GLN A 371 -9.74 -4.63 -21.82
CA GLN A 371 -9.11 -5.63 -22.70
C GLN A 371 -10.01 -6.86 -22.98
N ARG A 372 -10.99 -7.15 -22.12
CA ARG A 372 -11.90 -8.29 -22.29
C ARG A 372 -12.89 -8.13 -23.44
N GLN A 373 -13.02 -6.92 -24.03
CA GLN A 373 -13.90 -6.65 -25.19
C GLN A 373 -15.29 -7.26 -25.03
N TRP A 374 -15.91 -7.10 -23.85
CA TRP A 374 -17.26 -7.59 -23.64
C TRP A 374 -18.19 -6.85 -24.60
N ASN A 375 -18.88 -7.59 -25.48
CA ASN A 375 -19.85 -7.02 -26.38
C ASN A 375 -20.90 -6.28 -25.56
N ARG A 376 -21.15 -5.02 -25.89
CA ARG A 376 -22.35 -4.31 -25.43
C ARG A 376 -23.51 -4.97 -26.20
N ASN A 377 -24.26 -5.85 -25.54
CA ASN A 377 -25.56 -6.28 -26.05
C ASN A 377 -26.57 -5.16 -25.87
#